data_ebe4ca1af4f2fcd243a983ab62d028e6
#
_entry.id   ebe4ca1af4f2fcd243a983ab62d028e6
#
_cell.length_a   1.000
_cell.length_b   1.000
_cell.length_c   1.000
_cell.angle_alpha   90.00
_cell.angle_beta   90.00
_cell.angle_gamma   90.00
#
_symmetry.space_group_name_H-M   'P 1'
#
loop_
_entity.id
_entity.type
_entity.pdbx_description
1 polymer ?
#
loop_
_entity_poly.entity_id
_entity_poly.type
_entity_poly.pdbx_seq_one_letter_code
_entity_poly.pdbx_strand_id
1 'polypeptide(L)'
;MKKIIIIGAGAMGSAFAVPCLENQNEVTLVGTHLEDDLINNIKSNNNLHPALNIELPLKLKVEKFEKLQSILEERVDIIVAGVSSVGIEWFVKQITKSYKKNLPIILLTKGLAIEGNELITLSDKIKKLLKDEGHTQVNISAIKGPCLAAGLAYKMRTGTVIANPDIKETEKLKKIISTDYYSTEVSDDLTGIELSGAIKNIYSMLIGASEGLSNSKAPKEIQSKYYLNTSASLIHRSISEMVEFVSFYGGRPETVYGLAGLGDLYVSAIGGRNSLMGKYLGEGYLYKEAKEKFMKNITVEGAQLALEIGPKILQDLNSKHFPLMFSMLNTICDNKKLEIQW
;
A
#
# COMPACT_ATOMS: atom_id res chain seq x y z
N MET A 1 7.26 23.00 -13.68
CA MET A 1 6.27 22.11 -14.31
C MET A 1 6.97 20.82 -14.75
N LYS A 2 6.52 19.68 -14.28
CA LYS A 2 7.02 18.33 -14.60
C LYS A 2 5.97 17.53 -15.35
N LYS A 3 6.39 16.62 -16.22
CA LYS A 3 5.50 15.68 -16.90
C LYS A 3 5.51 14.36 -16.15
N ILE A 4 4.39 14.02 -15.51
CA ILE A 4 4.21 12.86 -14.63
C ILE A 4 3.26 11.87 -15.31
N ILE A 5 3.70 10.62 -15.42
CA ILE A 5 2.86 9.53 -15.96
C ILE A 5 2.52 8.59 -14.80
N ILE A 6 1.24 8.44 -14.52
CA ILE A 6 0.74 7.51 -13.52
C ILE A 6 0.18 6.29 -14.25
N ILE A 7 0.75 5.12 -13.99
CA ILE A 7 0.35 3.84 -14.61
C ILE A 7 -0.46 3.05 -13.58
N GLY A 8 -1.73 2.83 -13.88
CA GLY A 8 -2.74 2.24 -13.00
C GLY A 8 -3.77 3.27 -12.57
N ALA A 9 -4.99 3.14 -13.09
CA ALA A 9 -6.13 4.04 -12.84
C ALA A 9 -7.00 3.59 -11.67
N GLY A 10 -6.51 2.69 -10.83
CA GLY A 10 -7.18 2.34 -9.58
C GLY A 10 -7.31 3.54 -8.63
N ALA A 11 -8.05 3.37 -7.54
CA ALA A 11 -8.39 4.45 -6.62
C ALA A 11 -7.18 5.28 -6.17
N MET A 12 -6.05 4.65 -5.79
CA MET A 12 -4.87 5.37 -5.31
C MET A 12 -4.12 6.11 -6.42
N GLY A 13 -3.93 5.49 -7.60
CA GLY A 13 -3.29 6.14 -8.75
C GLY A 13 -4.07 7.37 -9.19
N SER A 14 -5.40 7.26 -9.28
CA SER A 14 -6.29 8.36 -9.62
C SER A 14 -6.31 9.46 -8.57
N ALA A 15 -6.36 9.12 -7.29
CA ALA A 15 -6.31 10.09 -6.20
C ALA A 15 -4.98 10.84 -6.15
N PHE A 16 -3.86 10.16 -6.40
CA PHE A 16 -2.53 10.76 -6.40
C PHE A 16 -2.32 11.77 -7.54
N ALA A 17 -3.06 11.62 -8.64
CA ALA A 17 -3.04 12.61 -9.72
C ALA A 17 -3.50 14.00 -9.26
N VAL A 18 -4.38 14.09 -8.25
CA VAL A 18 -4.96 15.36 -7.78
C VAL A 18 -3.89 16.30 -7.22
N PRO A 19 -3.12 15.95 -6.17
CA PRO A 19 -2.05 16.83 -5.66
C PRO A 19 -0.95 17.08 -6.69
N CYS A 20 -0.62 16.12 -7.55
CA CYS A 20 0.35 16.32 -8.62
C CYS A 20 -0.06 17.42 -9.59
N LEU A 21 -1.35 17.45 -9.99
CA LEU A 21 -1.89 18.50 -10.87
C LEU A 21 -1.95 19.86 -10.18
N GLU A 22 -2.38 19.90 -8.93
CA GLU A 22 -2.49 21.17 -8.19
C GLU A 22 -1.13 21.81 -7.97
N ASN A 23 -0.07 21.02 -7.85
CA ASN A 23 1.30 21.53 -7.81
C ASN A 23 1.85 21.85 -9.22
N GLN A 24 0.95 22.24 -10.13
CA GLN A 24 1.23 22.77 -11.47
C GLN A 24 2.05 21.83 -12.39
N ASN A 25 1.89 20.51 -12.22
CA ASN A 25 2.49 19.55 -13.13
C ASN A 25 1.52 19.16 -14.26
N GLU A 26 2.07 18.68 -15.35
CA GLU A 26 1.31 17.97 -16.39
C GLU A 26 1.21 16.50 -15.99
N VAL A 27 -0.02 16.00 -15.83
CA VAL A 27 -0.25 14.64 -15.36
C VAL A 27 -1.08 13.88 -16.37
N THR A 28 -0.61 12.69 -16.73
CA THR A 28 -1.36 11.73 -17.51
C THR A 28 -1.58 10.45 -16.70
N LEU A 29 -2.82 10.08 -16.49
CA LEU A 29 -3.24 8.83 -15.88
C LEU A 29 -3.50 7.81 -16.98
N VAL A 30 -2.78 6.70 -16.96
CA VAL A 30 -2.90 5.63 -17.96
C VAL A 30 -3.41 4.37 -17.26
N GLY A 31 -4.51 3.83 -17.77
CA GLY A 31 -5.04 2.55 -17.29
C GLY A 31 -4.10 1.39 -17.61
N THR A 32 -4.20 0.31 -16.83
CA THR A 32 -3.61 -0.98 -17.20
C THR A 32 -4.46 -1.67 -18.26
N HIS A 33 -3.96 -2.77 -18.82
CA HIS A 33 -4.72 -3.61 -19.77
C HIS A 33 -6.03 -4.22 -19.19
N LEU A 34 -6.24 -4.10 -17.87
CA LEU A 34 -7.45 -4.56 -17.18
C LEU A 34 -8.44 -3.43 -16.87
N GLU A 35 -8.09 -2.17 -17.20
CA GLU A 35 -8.82 -1.00 -16.74
C GLU A 35 -9.49 -0.21 -17.90
N ASP A 36 -9.60 -0.78 -19.11
CA ASP A 36 -10.19 -0.09 -20.25
C ASP A 36 -11.64 0.34 -20.01
N ASP A 37 -12.43 -0.50 -19.34
CA ASP A 37 -13.81 -0.17 -18.99
C ASP A 37 -13.86 0.95 -17.95
N LEU A 38 -12.95 0.94 -16.97
CA LEU A 38 -12.81 2.03 -16.00
C LEU A 38 -12.46 3.34 -16.69
N ILE A 39 -11.48 3.32 -17.60
CA ILE A 39 -11.06 4.52 -18.35
C ILE A 39 -12.21 5.05 -19.23
N ASN A 40 -12.94 4.16 -19.91
CA ASN A 40 -14.12 4.55 -20.69
C ASN A 40 -15.18 5.20 -19.79
N ASN A 41 -15.45 4.62 -18.63
CA ASN A 41 -16.40 5.15 -17.67
C ASN A 41 -16.00 6.56 -17.19
N ILE A 42 -14.73 6.75 -16.78
CA ILE A 42 -14.22 8.06 -16.36
C ILE A 42 -14.40 9.11 -17.48
N LYS A 43 -13.99 8.78 -18.72
CA LYS A 43 -14.07 9.70 -19.86
C LYS A 43 -15.51 10.06 -20.24
N SER A 44 -16.44 9.11 -20.14
CA SER A 44 -17.85 9.31 -20.52
C SER A 44 -18.70 10.01 -19.45
N ASN A 45 -18.26 10.01 -18.19
CA ASN A 45 -18.97 10.54 -17.04
C ASN A 45 -18.29 11.76 -16.42
N ASN A 46 -17.89 12.73 -17.22
CA ASN A 46 -17.30 13.99 -16.74
C ASN A 46 -16.12 13.80 -15.77
N ASN A 47 -15.23 12.84 -16.07
CA ASN A 47 -14.12 12.45 -15.21
C ASN A 47 -14.51 11.88 -13.83
N LEU A 48 -15.75 11.46 -13.62
CA LEU A 48 -16.18 10.82 -12.39
C LEU A 48 -15.50 9.45 -12.23
N HIS A 49 -14.69 9.29 -11.17
CA HIS A 49 -14.07 8.01 -10.84
C HIS A 49 -15.03 7.17 -9.97
N PRO A 50 -15.53 6.01 -10.46
CA PRO A 50 -16.62 5.30 -9.80
C PRO A 50 -16.28 4.81 -8.38
N ALA A 51 -15.06 4.31 -8.14
CA ALA A 51 -14.65 3.82 -6.82
C ALA A 51 -14.32 4.93 -5.82
N LEU A 52 -13.98 6.13 -6.27
CA LEU A 52 -13.74 7.30 -5.42
C LEU A 52 -15.02 8.14 -5.22
N ASN A 53 -15.97 8.00 -6.13
CA ASN A 53 -17.18 8.82 -6.21
C ASN A 53 -16.86 10.33 -6.23
N ILE A 54 -15.86 10.71 -7.02
CA ILE A 54 -15.40 12.09 -7.18
C ILE A 54 -15.06 12.38 -8.64
N GLU A 55 -15.36 13.60 -9.09
CA GLU A 55 -14.89 14.11 -10.38
C GLU A 55 -13.40 14.45 -10.28
N LEU A 56 -12.58 13.76 -11.07
CA LEU A 56 -11.16 14.07 -11.20
C LEU A 56 -10.99 15.40 -11.93
N PRO A 57 -9.90 16.16 -11.66
CA PRO A 57 -9.69 17.47 -12.29
C PRO A 57 -9.75 17.40 -13.82
N LEU A 58 -10.46 18.33 -14.46
CA LEU A 58 -10.64 18.35 -15.93
C LEU A 58 -9.30 18.47 -16.71
N LYS A 59 -8.27 19.00 -16.08
CA LYS A 59 -6.92 19.08 -16.67
C LYS A 59 -6.18 17.74 -16.66
N LEU A 60 -6.69 16.73 -15.97
CA LEU A 60 -6.11 15.39 -15.95
C LEU A 60 -6.31 14.74 -17.32
N LYS A 61 -5.21 14.37 -17.96
CA LYS A 61 -5.27 13.52 -19.16
C LYS A 61 -5.48 12.09 -18.70
N VAL A 62 -6.54 11.45 -19.17
CA VAL A 62 -6.87 10.06 -18.85
C VAL A 62 -6.79 9.25 -20.13
N GLU A 63 -5.94 8.20 -20.15
CA GLU A 63 -5.67 7.44 -21.37
C GLU A 63 -5.75 5.92 -21.13
N LYS A 64 -6.12 5.19 -22.18
CA LYS A 64 -6.11 3.74 -22.18
C LYS A 64 -4.70 3.20 -22.30
N PHE A 65 -4.53 1.94 -21.90
CA PHE A 65 -3.27 1.21 -21.98
C PHE A 65 -2.60 1.25 -23.36
N GLU A 66 -3.36 1.16 -24.44
CA GLU A 66 -2.85 1.18 -25.82
C GLU A 66 -2.02 2.44 -26.15
N LYS A 67 -2.25 3.56 -25.43
CA LYS A 67 -1.50 4.79 -25.59
C LYS A 67 -0.20 4.85 -24.78
N LEU A 68 0.02 3.91 -23.86
CA LEU A 68 1.12 3.97 -22.92
C LEU A 68 2.48 4.09 -23.61
N GLN A 69 2.75 3.26 -24.64
CA GLN A 69 4.06 3.28 -25.28
C GLN A 69 4.33 4.61 -25.98
N SER A 70 3.37 5.15 -26.74
CA SER A 70 3.52 6.45 -27.39
C SER A 70 3.73 7.60 -26.40
N ILE A 71 3.07 7.53 -25.22
CA ILE A 71 3.24 8.51 -24.14
C ILE A 71 4.65 8.42 -23.51
N LEU A 72 5.17 7.21 -23.31
CA LEU A 72 6.49 6.98 -22.74
C LEU A 72 7.64 7.36 -23.70
N GLU A 73 7.40 7.36 -25.00
CA GLU A 73 8.37 7.82 -26.03
C GLU A 73 8.56 9.34 -26.00
N GLU A 74 7.56 10.08 -25.51
CA GLU A 74 7.68 11.53 -25.31
C GLU A 74 8.61 11.88 -24.14
N ARG A 75 8.71 13.18 -23.83
CA ARG A 75 9.40 13.60 -22.61
C ARG A 75 8.60 13.17 -21.39
N VAL A 76 9.20 12.39 -20.50
CA VAL A 76 8.68 12.02 -19.18
C VAL A 76 9.69 12.44 -18.13
N ASP A 77 9.24 13.09 -17.07
CA ASP A 77 10.10 13.51 -15.94
C ASP A 77 9.95 12.56 -14.74
N ILE A 78 8.79 11.91 -14.56
CA ILE A 78 8.50 10.99 -13.45
C ILE A 78 7.51 9.91 -13.92
N ILE A 79 7.76 8.65 -13.56
CA ILE A 79 6.81 7.55 -13.70
C ILE A 79 6.28 7.18 -12.32
N VAL A 80 4.98 6.98 -12.19
CA VAL A 80 4.34 6.55 -10.94
C VAL A 80 3.73 5.16 -11.14
N ALA A 81 4.13 4.21 -10.31
CA ALA A 81 3.55 2.87 -10.26
C ALA A 81 2.31 2.89 -9.33
N GLY A 82 1.12 2.90 -9.94
CA GLY A 82 -0.19 2.85 -9.28
C GLY A 82 -0.86 1.46 -9.37
N VAL A 83 -0.12 0.43 -9.75
CA VAL A 83 -0.58 -0.96 -9.90
C VAL A 83 -0.59 -1.69 -8.55
N SER A 84 -1.26 -2.86 -8.49
CA SER A 84 -1.16 -3.76 -7.32
C SER A 84 0.20 -4.48 -7.24
N SER A 85 0.49 -5.17 -6.12
CA SER A 85 1.74 -5.96 -5.95
C SER A 85 1.96 -6.98 -7.06
N VAL A 86 0.91 -7.69 -7.45
CA VAL A 86 0.94 -8.67 -8.55
C VAL A 86 1.17 -8.02 -9.92
N GLY A 87 0.88 -6.73 -10.06
CA GLY A 87 1.07 -5.98 -11.30
C GLY A 87 2.50 -5.43 -11.52
N ILE A 88 3.40 -5.59 -10.56
CA ILE A 88 4.75 -5.00 -10.62
C ILE A 88 5.59 -5.55 -11.80
N GLU A 89 5.56 -6.85 -12.05
CA GLU A 89 6.29 -7.44 -13.18
C GLU A 89 5.75 -6.94 -14.53
N TRP A 90 4.42 -6.88 -14.64
CA TRP A 90 3.78 -6.29 -15.81
C TRP A 90 4.18 -4.81 -15.96
N PHE A 91 4.14 -4.03 -14.89
CA PHE A 91 4.55 -2.61 -14.91
C PHE A 91 5.97 -2.45 -15.44
N VAL A 92 6.94 -3.19 -14.90
CA VAL A 92 8.34 -3.14 -15.35
C VAL A 92 8.45 -3.50 -16.84
N LYS A 93 7.78 -4.56 -17.28
CA LYS A 93 7.76 -4.96 -18.70
C LYS A 93 7.24 -3.84 -19.62
N GLN A 94 6.27 -3.03 -19.13
CA GLN A 94 5.73 -1.93 -19.95
C GLN A 94 6.68 -0.74 -20.05
N ILE A 95 7.41 -0.41 -18.98
CA ILE A 95 8.28 0.77 -18.96
C ILE A 95 9.69 0.49 -19.50
N THR A 96 10.15 -0.76 -19.48
CA THR A 96 11.57 -1.12 -19.68
C THR A 96 12.13 -0.59 -21.01
N LYS A 97 11.36 -0.66 -22.11
CA LYS A 97 11.81 -0.19 -23.43
C LYS A 97 12.05 1.32 -23.50
N SER A 98 11.29 2.09 -22.73
CA SER A 98 11.32 3.56 -22.72
C SER A 98 12.00 4.13 -21.48
N TYR A 99 12.45 3.25 -20.54
CA TYR A 99 13.10 3.69 -19.32
C TYR A 99 14.45 4.34 -19.60
N LYS A 100 14.57 5.60 -19.21
CA LYS A 100 15.82 6.36 -19.36
C LYS A 100 16.63 6.30 -18.07
N LYS A 101 17.95 6.36 -18.20
CA LYS A 101 18.87 6.39 -17.06
C LYS A 101 18.43 7.38 -16.01
N ASN A 102 18.29 6.94 -14.77
CA ASN A 102 17.89 7.73 -13.61
C ASN A 102 16.50 8.40 -13.71
N LEU A 103 15.62 7.97 -14.61
CA LEU A 103 14.25 8.47 -14.61
C LEU A 103 13.57 8.07 -13.28
N PRO A 104 13.09 9.04 -12.47
CA PRO A 104 12.47 8.73 -11.20
C PRO A 104 11.21 7.89 -11.34
N ILE A 105 11.15 6.79 -10.58
CA ILE A 105 9.94 5.97 -10.39
C ILE A 105 9.43 6.23 -8.97
N ILE A 106 8.14 6.57 -8.84
CA ILE A 106 7.46 6.66 -7.54
C ILE A 106 6.56 5.42 -7.39
N LEU A 107 6.78 4.66 -6.32
CA LEU A 107 6.01 3.47 -5.99
C LEU A 107 4.94 3.78 -4.95
N LEU A 108 3.67 3.74 -5.35
CA LEU A 108 2.52 3.86 -4.45
C LEU A 108 2.12 2.51 -3.85
N THR A 109 2.41 1.42 -4.56
CA THR A 109 2.03 0.06 -4.21
C THR A 109 2.58 -0.36 -2.86
N LYS A 110 1.72 -0.97 -2.04
CA LYS A 110 2.10 -1.61 -0.77
C LYS A 110 2.22 -3.11 -1.00
N GLY A 111 3.25 -3.73 -0.45
CA GLY A 111 3.49 -5.17 -0.58
C GLY A 111 4.96 -5.52 -0.49
N LEU A 112 5.23 -6.80 -0.46
CA LEU A 112 6.56 -7.39 -0.48
C LEU A 112 6.56 -8.51 -1.54
N ALA A 113 7.73 -9.03 -1.85
CA ALA A 113 7.87 -10.13 -2.79
C ALA A 113 8.84 -11.19 -2.26
N ILE A 114 8.75 -12.39 -2.81
CA ILE A 114 9.76 -13.43 -2.61
C ILE A 114 10.51 -13.57 -3.92
N GLU A 115 11.83 -13.54 -3.82
CA GLU A 115 12.73 -13.73 -4.95
C GLU A 115 13.73 -14.84 -4.60
N GLY A 116 13.66 -15.97 -5.31
CA GLY A 116 14.38 -17.17 -4.89
C GLY A 116 13.93 -17.63 -3.51
N ASN A 117 14.79 -17.48 -2.50
CA ASN A 117 14.48 -17.79 -1.10
C ASN A 117 14.60 -16.57 -0.17
N GLU A 118 14.50 -15.36 -0.70
CA GLU A 118 14.63 -14.12 0.07
C GLU A 118 13.35 -13.31 0.02
N LEU A 119 12.96 -12.70 1.15
CA LEU A 119 11.93 -11.68 1.22
C LEU A 119 12.55 -10.35 0.80
N ILE A 120 11.98 -9.71 -0.20
CA ILE A 120 12.47 -8.44 -0.73
C ILE A 120 11.36 -7.39 -0.80
N THR A 121 11.76 -6.12 -0.84
CA THR A 121 10.83 -5.02 -1.09
C THR A 121 10.41 -4.98 -2.58
N LEU A 122 9.28 -4.32 -2.87
CA LEU A 122 8.87 -4.14 -4.26
C LEU A 122 9.82 -3.21 -5.04
N SER A 123 10.46 -2.25 -4.37
CA SER A 123 11.48 -1.41 -5.00
C SER A 123 12.70 -2.23 -5.42
N ASP A 124 13.13 -3.20 -4.61
CA ASP A 124 14.25 -4.07 -4.96
C ASP A 124 13.88 -5.04 -6.09
N LYS A 125 12.63 -5.55 -6.08
CA LYS A 125 12.10 -6.33 -7.20
C LYS A 125 12.15 -5.53 -8.52
N ILE A 126 11.66 -4.28 -8.51
CA ILE A 126 11.69 -3.41 -9.70
C ILE A 126 13.13 -3.15 -10.14
N LYS A 127 14.03 -2.82 -9.20
CA LYS A 127 15.46 -2.61 -9.52
C LYS A 127 16.09 -3.83 -10.18
N LYS A 128 15.82 -5.02 -9.64
CA LYS A 128 16.34 -6.27 -10.19
C LYS A 128 15.84 -6.50 -11.62
N LEU A 129 14.51 -6.44 -11.82
CA LEU A 129 13.90 -6.65 -13.12
C LEU A 129 14.42 -5.66 -14.18
N LEU A 130 14.58 -4.38 -13.83
CA LEU A 130 15.16 -3.39 -14.74
C LEU A 130 16.66 -3.64 -15.01
N LYS A 131 17.42 -4.12 -14.01
CA LYS A 131 18.83 -4.50 -14.21
C LYS A 131 18.98 -5.69 -15.14
N ASP A 132 18.12 -6.68 -15.03
CA ASP A 132 18.11 -7.86 -15.90
C ASP A 132 17.86 -7.48 -17.38
N GLU A 133 17.15 -6.37 -17.60
CA GLU A 133 16.91 -5.75 -18.91
C GLU A 133 18.01 -4.72 -19.31
N GLY A 134 19.12 -4.65 -18.58
CA GLY A 134 20.28 -3.81 -18.89
C GLY A 134 20.28 -2.40 -18.30
N HIS A 135 19.30 -2.03 -17.48
CA HIS A 135 19.24 -0.71 -16.83
C HIS A 135 20.02 -0.70 -15.52
N THR A 136 21.28 -0.26 -15.55
CA THR A 136 22.18 -0.30 -14.37
C THR A 136 21.94 0.83 -13.37
N GLN A 137 21.27 1.91 -13.76
CA GLN A 137 20.97 3.06 -12.88
C GLN A 137 19.46 3.27 -12.80
N VAL A 138 18.91 2.79 -11.68
CA VAL A 138 17.49 2.81 -11.41
C VAL A 138 17.20 3.68 -10.18
N ASN A 139 16.40 4.72 -10.36
CA ASN A 139 16.01 5.67 -9.32
C ASN A 139 14.58 5.38 -8.88
N ILE A 140 14.39 4.77 -7.70
CA ILE A 140 13.07 4.42 -7.16
C ILE A 140 12.89 5.05 -5.81
N SER A 141 11.75 5.73 -5.66
CA SER A 141 11.22 6.22 -4.39
C SER A 141 9.90 5.53 -4.06
N ALA A 142 9.60 5.31 -2.80
CA ALA A 142 8.30 4.83 -2.36
C ALA A 142 7.59 5.89 -1.53
N ILE A 143 6.26 5.97 -1.68
CA ILE A 143 5.40 6.81 -0.84
C ILE A 143 4.52 5.88 0.01
N LYS A 144 4.56 6.06 1.32
CA LYS A 144 3.74 5.33 2.29
C LYS A 144 3.17 6.29 3.33
N GLY A 145 2.19 5.82 4.08
CA GLY A 145 1.59 6.60 5.17
C GLY A 145 0.07 6.49 5.22
N PRO A 146 -0.57 7.17 6.19
CA PRO A 146 -2.02 7.15 6.45
C PRO A 146 -2.77 7.91 5.35
N CYS A 147 -2.83 7.34 4.16
CA CYS A 147 -3.45 7.97 2.99
C CYS A 147 -4.53 7.05 2.41
N LEU A 148 -5.77 7.33 2.72
CA LEU A 148 -6.92 6.73 2.06
C LEU A 148 -7.18 7.47 0.74
N ALA A 149 -7.35 6.73 -0.35
CA ALA A 149 -7.48 7.30 -1.69
C ALA A 149 -8.62 8.32 -1.79
N ALA A 150 -9.81 8.01 -1.22
CA ALA A 150 -10.92 8.95 -1.20
C ALA A 150 -10.59 10.23 -0.43
N GLY A 151 -9.95 10.12 0.75
CA GLY A 151 -9.53 11.28 1.54
C GLY A 151 -8.58 12.19 0.77
N LEU A 152 -7.60 11.61 0.07
CA LEU A 152 -6.67 12.36 -0.77
C LEU A 152 -7.40 13.06 -1.93
N ALA A 153 -8.30 12.35 -2.61
CA ALA A 153 -9.08 12.89 -3.73
C ALA A 153 -10.02 14.03 -3.29
N TYR A 154 -10.58 13.96 -2.07
CA TYR A 154 -11.36 15.02 -1.43
C TYR A 154 -10.49 16.12 -0.80
N LYS A 155 -9.17 16.10 -1.00
CA LYS A 155 -8.22 17.10 -0.48
C LYS A 155 -8.23 17.22 1.05
N MET A 156 -8.51 16.12 1.74
CA MET A 156 -8.39 16.09 3.19
C MET A 156 -6.93 16.15 3.60
N ARG A 157 -6.62 16.88 4.68
CA ARG A 157 -5.24 16.99 5.17
C ARG A 157 -4.66 15.60 5.45
N THR A 158 -3.59 15.27 4.73
CA THR A 158 -2.96 13.96 4.73
C THR A 158 -1.45 14.13 4.82
N GLY A 159 -0.82 13.42 5.75
CA GLY A 159 0.64 13.31 5.86
C GLY A 159 1.10 11.96 5.31
N THR A 160 2.15 11.97 4.48
CA THR A 160 2.83 10.77 4.00
C THR A 160 4.34 10.93 4.12
N VAL A 161 5.08 9.86 3.90
CA VAL A 161 6.54 9.90 3.78
C VAL A 161 6.95 9.39 2.42
N ILE A 162 7.86 10.13 1.77
CA ILE A 162 8.55 9.67 0.57
C ILE A 162 9.96 9.22 0.93
N ALA A 163 10.36 8.03 0.50
CA ALA A 163 11.66 7.45 0.80
C ALA A 163 12.45 7.12 -0.46
N ASN A 164 13.74 7.40 -0.42
CA ASN A 164 14.74 7.03 -1.42
C ASN A 164 16.12 6.99 -0.73
N PRO A 165 17.01 6.05 -1.03
CA PRO A 165 18.36 6.06 -0.46
C PRO A 165 19.14 7.37 -0.71
N ASP A 166 18.84 8.08 -1.80
CA ASP A 166 19.32 9.47 -2.00
C ASP A 166 18.29 10.47 -1.47
N ILE A 167 18.54 11.01 -0.29
CA ILE A 167 17.68 12.01 0.36
C ILE A 167 17.44 13.26 -0.52
N LYS A 168 18.37 13.60 -1.40
CA LYS A 168 18.19 14.73 -2.32
C LYS A 168 17.10 14.47 -3.34
N GLU A 169 16.90 13.23 -3.75
CA GLU A 169 15.78 12.86 -4.63
C GLU A 169 14.44 12.99 -3.91
N THR A 170 14.35 12.56 -2.64
CA THR A 170 13.12 12.74 -1.86
C THR A 170 12.76 14.21 -1.69
N GLU A 171 13.73 15.07 -1.41
CA GLU A 171 13.50 16.53 -1.31
C GLU A 171 13.03 17.17 -2.63
N LYS A 172 13.57 16.70 -3.77
CA LYS A 172 13.09 17.16 -5.09
C LYS A 172 11.66 16.70 -5.34
N LEU A 173 11.36 15.44 -5.10
CA LEU A 173 10.03 14.86 -5.31
C LEU A 173 9.00 15.47 -4.37
N LYS A 174 9.33 15.69 -3.10
CA LYS A 174 8.51 16.41 -2.14
C LYS A 174 8.03 17.75 -2.70
N LYS A 175 8.94 18.58 -3.25
CA LYS A 175 8.59 19.87 -3.86
C LYS A 175 7.66 19.76 -5.07
N ILE A 176 7.67 18.60 -5.75
CA ILE A 176 6.86 18.36 -6.94
C ILE A 176 5.44 17.92 -6.60
N ILE A 177 5.26 17.21 -5.47
CA ILE A 177 3.98 16.54 -5.15
C ILE A 177 3.24 17.12 -3.95
N SER A 178 3.93 17.84 -3.03
CA SER A 178 3.28 18.39 -1.83
C SER A 178 2.39 19.58 -2.13
N THR A 179 1.27 19.66 -1.42
CA THR A 179 0.30 20.77 -1.46
C THR A 179 -0.05 21.20 -0.03
N ASP A 180 -0.93 22.19 0.14
CA ASP A 180 -1.38 22.64 1.47
C ASP A 180 -2.11 21.55 2.27
N TYR A 181 -2.71 20.57 1.59
CA TYR A 181 -3.41 19.45 2.22
C TYR A 181 -2.66 18.12 2.12
N TYR A 182 -1.68 17.98 1.23
CA TYR A 182 -0.87 16.77 1.06
C TYR A 182 0.57 17.05 1.45
N SER A 183 0.88 16.80 2.72
CA SER A 183 2.21 16.99 3.28
C SER A 183 3.05 15.73 3.13
N THR A 184 4.29 15.85 2.69
CA THR A 184 5.24 14.74 2.61
C THR A 184 6.46 15.00 3.49
N GLU A 185 6.74 14.05 4.40
CA GLU A 185 8.04 13.91 5.04
C GLU A 185 9.02 13.22 4.10
N VAL A 186 10.30 13.27 4.40
CA VAL A 186 11.36 12.62 3.61
C VAL A 186 12.13 11.62 4.45
N SER A 187 12.58 10.54 3.84
CA SER A 187 13.39 9.51 4.48
C SER A 187 14.41 8.93 3.50
N ASP A 188 15.56 8.54 4.02
CA ASP A 188 16.54 7.73 3.29
C ASP A 188 16.42 6.22 3.57
N ASP A 189 15.48 5.83 4.45
CA ASP A 189 15.18 4.43 4.77
C ASP A 189 14.08 3.87 3.88
N LEU A 190 14.39 3.65 2.61
CA LEU A 190 13.44 3.08 1.65
C LEU A 190 12.95 1.69 2.10
N THR A 191 13.86 0.85 2.58
CA THR A 191 13.56 -0.51 3.04
C THR A 191 12.59 -0.49 4.21
N GLY A 192 12.89 0.26 5.28
CA GLY A 192 12.02 0.33 6.45
C GLY A 192 10.64 0.91 6.16
N ILE A 193 10.56 1.91 5.26
CA ILE A 193 9.30 2.50 4.82
C ILE A 193 8.43 1.49 4.06
N GLU A 194 9.01 0.69 3.16
CA GLU A 194 8.25 -0.32 2.41
C GLU A 194 7.83 -1.49 3.31
N LEU A 195 8.74 -1.99 4.15
CA LEU A 195 8.44 -3.06 5.11
C LEU A 195 7.29 -2.64 6.04
N SER A 196 7.40 -1.48 6.69
CA SER A 196 6.36 -0.96 7.60
C SER A 196 5.01 -0.82 6.90
N GLY A 197 4.99 -0.19 5.73
CA GLY A 197 3.77 0.05 4.96
C GLY A 197 3.10 -1.23 4.44
N ALA A 198 3.85 -2.32 4.28
CA ALA A 198 3.33 -3.62 3.86
C ALA A 198 2.75 -4.40 5.05
N ILE A 199 3.56 -4.69 6.09
CA ILE A 199 3.16 -5.59 7.17
C ILE A 199 2.08 -5.01 8.09
N LYS A 200 1.95 -3.70 8.17
CA LYS A 200 0.88 -3.06 8.96
C LYS A 200 -0.53 -3.56 8.56
N ASN A 201 -0.71 -4.01 7.32
CA ASN A 201 -1.98 -4.56 6.85
C ASN A 201 -2.33 -5.90 7.51
N ILE A 202 -1.35 -6.73 7.83
CA ILE A 202 -1.52 -7.98 8.58
C ILE A 202 -1.93 -7.64 10.02
N TYR A 203 -1.21 -6.71 10.66
CA TYR A 203 -1.52 -6.30 12.02
C TYR A 203 -2.85 -5.55 12.13
N SER A 204 -3.26 -4.80 11.10
CA SER A 204 -4.56 -4.14 11.13
C SER A 204 -5.75 -5.12 11.11
N MET A 205 -5.59 -6.31 10.50
CA MET A 205 -6.57 -7.41 10.65
C MET A 205 -6.63 -7.88 12.11
N LEU A 206 -5.45 -8.06 12.73
CA LEU A 206 -5.38 -8.52 14.11
C LEU A 206 -6.04 -7.52 15.08
N ILE A 207 -5.76 -6.22 14.91
CA ILE A 207 -6.39 -5.18 15.72
C ILE A 207 -7.89 -5.14 15.48
N GLY A 208 -8.34 -5.25 14.23
CA GLY A 208 -9.75 -5.33 13.88
C GLY A 208 -10.46 -6.54 14.50
N ALA A 209 -9.75 -7.64 14.75
CA ALA A 209 -10.29 -8.82 15.41
C ALA A 209 -10.72 -8.54 16.86
N SER A 210 -10.18 -7.52 17.52
CA SER A 210 -10.56 -7.12 18.88
C SER A 210 -12.06 -6.85 19.02
N GLU A 211 -12.69 -6.29 17.98
CA GLU A 211 -14.14 -6.05 17.98
C GLU A 211 -14.93 -7.38 17.96
N GLY A 212 -14.52 -8.36 17.16
CA GLY A 212 -15.14 -9.67 17.11
C GLY A 212 -14.90 -10.51 18.36
N LEU A 213 -13.68 -10.43 18.92
CA LEU A 213 -13.30 -11.15 20.15
C LEU A 213 -14.02 -10.62 21.39
N SER A 214 -14.51 -9.39 21.37
CA SER A 214 -15.20 -8.77 22.51
C SER A 214 -16.61 -9.30 22.72
N ASN A 215 -17.01 -10.39 22.08
CA ASN A 215 -18.24 -11.13 22.32
C ASN A 215 -18.29 -11.68 23.77
N SER A 216 -18.42 -10.75 24.73
CA SER A 216 -18.54 -11.04 26.15
C SER A 216 -20.01 -11.18 26.54
N LYS A 217 -20.28 -11.69 27.73
CA LYS A 217 -21.62 -11.68 28.33
C LYS A 217 -22.11 -10.29 28.74
N ALA A 218 -21.32 -9.25 28.47
CA ALA A 218 -21.68 -7.87 28.77
C ALA A 218 -22.75 -7.34 27.80
N PRO A 219 -23.58 -6.37 28.20
CA PRO A 219 -24.53 -5.69 27.32
C PRO A 219 -23.84 -5.08 26.10
N LYS A 220 -24.54 -5.04 24.95
CA LYS A 220 -23.98 -4.56 23.66
C LYS A 220 -23.40 -3.15 23.74
N GLU A 221 -24.03 -2.25 24.51
CA GLU A 221 -23.55 -0.89 24.71
C GLU A 221 -22.20 -0.84 25.42
N ILE A 222 -21.93 -1.82 26.29
CA ILE A 222 -20.66 -1.97 26.99
C ILE A 222 -19.63 -2.61 26.07
N GLN A 223 -20.00 -3.66 25.34
CA GLN A 223 -19.13 -4.34 24.39
C GLN A 223 -18.56 -3.36 23.36
N SER A 224 -19.39 -2.46 22.81
CA SER A 224 -19.00 -1.49 21.78
C SER A 224 -17.91 -0.50 22.22
N LYS A 225 -17.68 -0.33 23.52
CA LYS A 225 -16.65 0.56 24.08
C LYS A 225 -15.41 -0.19 24.58
N TYR A 226 -15.58 -1.35 25.18
CA TYR A 226 -14.51 -2.03 25.91
C TYR A 226 -13.59 -2.87 25.05
N TYR A 227 -13.94 -3.21 23.79
CA TYR A 227 -13.00 -3.81 22.87
C TYR A 227 -11.78 -2.89 22.62
N LEU A 228 -11.89 -1.59 22.86
CA LEU A 228 -10.78 -0.65 22.73
C LEU A 228 -9.60 -0.96 23.65
N ASN A 229 -9.83 -1.57 24.81
CA ASN A 229 -8.74 -2.03 25.69
C ASN A 229 -7.90 -3.11 24.99
N THR A 230 -8.57 -4.10 24.39
CA THR A 230 -7.92 -5.16 23.59
C THR A 230 -7.24 -4.57 22.36
N SER A 231 -7.93 -3.67 21.65
CA SER A 231 -7.40 -2.99 20.46
C SER A 231 -6.12 -2.23 20.78
N ALA A 232 -6.09 -1.44 21.87
CA ALA A 232 -4.92 -0.69 22.29
C ALA A 232 -3.73 -1.60 22.65
N SER A 233 -4.00 -2.71 23.35
CA SER A 233 -2.96 -3.70 23.68
C SER A 233 -2.39 -4.36 22.42
N LEU A 234 -3.25 -4.70 21.45
CA LEU A 234 -2.83 -5.26 20.17
C LEU A 234 -2.03 -4.25 19.34
N ILE A 235 -2.41 -2.96 19.33
CA ILE A 235 -1.63 -1.90 18.66
C ILE A 235 -0.22 -1.85 19.25
N HIS A 236 -0.09 -1.79 20.58
CA HIS A 236 1.21 -1.72 21.23
C HIS A 236 2.10 -2.91 20.85
N ARG A 237 1.59 -4.14 20.97
CA ARG A 237 2.37 -5.34 20.63
C ARG A 237 2.65 -5.43 19.13
N SER A 238 1.71 -5.05 18.27
CA SER A 238 1.93 -5.00 16.82
C SER A 238 3.09 -4.07 16.46
N ILE A 239 3.17 -2.90 17.07
CA ILE A 239 4.30 -1.98 16.86
C ILE A 239 5.62 -2.62 17.29
N SER A 240 5.65 -3.31 18.43
CA SER A 240 6.86 -4.00 18.90
C SER A 240 7.33 -5.07 17.90
N GLU A 241 6.41 -5.93 17.41
CA GLU A 241 6.75 -6.92 16.39
C GLU A 241 7.15 -6.30 15.04
N MET A 242 6.49 -5.18 14.64
CA MET A 242 6.87 -4.44 13.42
C MET A 242 8.29 -3.88 13.52
N VAL A 243 8.70 -3.39 14.69
CA VAL A 243 10.07 -2.91 14.95
C VAL A 243 11.09 -4.04 14.77
N GLU A 244 10.84 -5.21 15.35
CA GLU A 244 11.71 -6.38 15.19
C GLU A 244 11.75 -6.85 13.73
N PHE A 245 10.59 -6.91 13.06
CA PHE A 245 10.49 -7.32 11.66
C PHE A 245 11.29 -6.38 10.74
N VAL A 246 11.08 -5.08 10.88
CA VAL A 246 11.77 -4.07 10.05
C VAL A 246 13.28 -4.14 10.28
N SER A 247 13.72 -4.29 11.54
CA SER A 247 15.14 -4.46 11.86
C SER A 247 15.73 -5.74 11.27
N PHE A 248 15.01 -6.85 11.35
CA PHE A 248 15.45 -8.15 10.83
C PHE A 248 15.70 -8.11 9.32
N TYR A 249 14.85 -7.41 8.57
CA TYR A 249 14.96 -7.27 7.12
C TYR A 249 15.72 -6.00 6.66
N GLY A 250 16.48 -5.37 7.54
CA GLY A 250 17.46 -4.32 7.20
C GLY A 250 16.90 -2.90 7.09
N GLY A 251 15.67 -2.65 7.54
CA GLY A 251 15.15 -1.30 7.74
C GLY A 251 15.48 -0.74 9.12
N ARG A 252 15.28 0.55 9.32
CA ARG A 252 15.52 1.19 10.62
C ARG A 252 14.29 1.04 11.54
N PRO A 253 14.47 0.60 12.80
CA PRO A 253 13.37 0.42 13.75
C PRO A 253 12.56 1.70 14.01
N GLU A 254 13.20 2.88 13.98
CA GLU A 254 12.56 4.17 14.19
C GLU A 254 11.50 4.49 13.13
N THR A 255 11.66 3.97 11.93
CA THR A 255 10.73 4.15 10.81
C THR A 255 9.31 3.66 11.15
N VAL A 256 9.20 2.63 11.98
CA VAL A 256 7.90 2.06 12.39
C VAL A 256 7.05 3.04 13.18
N TYR A 257 7.67 3.92 13.98
CA TYR A 257 6.95 4.92 14.78
C TYR A 257 6.43 6.10 13.95
N GLY A 258 6.87 6.22 12.70
CA GLY A 258 6.48 7.28 11.78
C GLY A 258 5.18 7.01 11.03
N LEU A 259 4.97 7.82 9.97
CA LEU A 259 3.76 7.78 9.15
C LEU A 259 3.55 6.44 8.43
N ALA A 260 4.62 5.78 7.96
CA ALA A 260 4.51 4.52 7.22
C ALA A 260 4.15 3.32 8.09
N GLY A 261 4.52 3.34 9.38
CA GLY A 261 4.21 2.31 10.37
C GLY A 261 2.99 2.67 11.20
N LEU A 262 3.22 3.32 12.35
CA LEU A 262 2.18 3.66 13.33
C LEU A 262 1.02 4.46 12.73
N GLY A 263 1.32 5.49 11.94
CA GLY A 263 0.30 6.34 11.34
C GLY A 263 -0.62 5.55 10.40
N ASP A 264 -0.05 4.76 9.51
CA ASP A 264 -0.82 3.96 8.54
C ASP A 264 -1.50 2.75 9.20
N LEU A 265 -0.92 2.18 10.27
CA LEU A 265 -1.56 1.16 11.08
C LEU A 265 -2.83 1.68 11.75
N TYR A 266 -2.77 2.87 12.36
CA TYR A 266 -3.92 3.52 13.00
C TYR A 266 -5.10 3.66 12.04
N VAL A 267 -4.90 4.28 10.87
CA VAL A 267 -5.96 4.47 9.87
C VAL A 267 -6.54 3.14 9.38
N SER A 268 -5.69 2.13 9.21
CA SER A 268 -6.12 0.81 8.72
C SER A 268 -6.84 -0.03 9.77
N ALA A 269 -6.57 0.20 11.05
CA ALA A 269 -7.19 -0.52 12.16
C ALA A 269 -8.56 0.04 12.54
N ILE A 270 -8.76 1.37 12.45
CA ILE A 270 -10.04 2.00 12.84
C ILE A 270 -11.14 1.80 11.80
N GLY A 271 -10.80 1.71 10.54
CA GLY A 271 -11.82 1.54 9.49
C GLY A 271 -11.19 1.16 8.17
N GLY A 272 -11.44 -0.02 7.70
CA GLY A 272 -10.91 -0.47 6.43
C GLY A 272 -11.18 -1.95 6.18
N ARG A 273 -10.83 -2.39 4.98
CA ARG A 273 -11.07 -3.78 4.53
C ARG A 273 -10.31 -4.81 5.38
N ASN A 274 -9.11 -4.46 5.82
CA ASN A 274 -8.31 -5.35 6.68
C ASN A 274 -8.95 -5.46 8.07
N SER A 275 -9.31 -4.35 8.70
CA SER A 275 -9.99 -4.32 10.01
C SER A 275 -11.32 -5.08 9.97
N LEU A 276 -12.11 -4.91 8.90
CA LEU A 276 -13.38 -5.61 8.72
C LEU A 276 -13.18 -7.13 8.61
N MET A 277 -12.19 -7.59 7.84
CA MET A 277 -11.83 -9.01 7.79
C MET A 277 -11.44 -9.51 9.19
N GLY A 278 -10.60 -8.75 9.89
CA GLY A 278 -10.20 -9.06 11.25
C GLY A 278 -11.38 -9.26 12.19
N LYS A 279 -12.39 -8.37 12.12
CA LYS A 279 -13.62 -8.50 12.91
C LYS A 279 -14.31 -9.85 12.68
N TYR A 280 -14.48 -10.28 11.44
CA TYR A 280 -15.09 -11.58 11.14
C TYR A 280 -14.25 -12.74 11.68
N LEU A 281 -12.92 -12.66 11.56
CA LEU A 281 -12.03 -13.67 12.14
C LEU A 281 -12.15 -13.71 13.67
N GLY A 282 -12.26 -12.57 14.33
CA GLY A 282 -12.49 -12.44 15.76
C GLY A 282 -13.85 -12.97 16.21
N GLU A 283 -14.88 -12.91 15.37
CA GLU A 283 -16.19 -13.51 15.57
C GLU A 283 -16.17 -15.05 15.43
N GLY A 284 -15.02 -15.64 15.02
CA GLY A 284 -14.80 -17.09 14.90
C GLY A 284 -15.02 -17.65 13.51
N TYR A 285 -15.23 -16.82 12.47
CA TYR A 285 -15.27 -17.28 11.09
C TYR A 285 -13.87 -17.68 10.62
N LEU A 286 -13.81 -18.70 9.76
CA LEU A 286 -12.60 -19.00 9.02
C LEU A 286 -12.39 -17.98 7.90
N TYR A 287 -11.13 -17.76 7.50
CA TYR A 287 -10.82 -16.77 6.46
C TYR A 287 -11.59 -16.98 5.15
N LYS A 288 -11.59 -18.23 4.62
CA LYS A 288 -12.29 -18.54 3.36
C LYS A 288 -13.80 -18.35 3.49
N GLU A 289 -14.37 -18.70 4.64
CA GLU A 289 -15.78 -18.49 4.93
C GLU A 289 -16.14 -17.00 4.98
N ALA A 290 -15.39 -16.22 5.76
CA ALA A 290 -15.59 -14.78 5.87
C ALA A 290 -15.44 -14.08 4.50
N LYS A 291 -14.43 -14.49 3.72
CA LYS A 291 -14.16 -13.95 2.38
C LYS A 291 -15.32 -14.21 1.43
N GLU A 292 -15.83 -15.45 1.38
CA GLU A 292 -16.92 -15.81 0.47
C GLU A 292 -18.25 -15.16 0.90
N LYS A 293 -18.56 -15.17 2.18
CA LYS A 293 -19.87 -14.75 2.70
C LYS A 293 -20.03 -13.22 2.76
N PHE A 294 -18.99 -12.50 3.15
CA PHE A 294 -19.10 -11.08 3.48
C PHE A 294 -18.23 -10.16 2.60
N MET A 295 -17.17 -10.68 1.98
CA MET A 295 -16.16 -9.88 1.29
C MET A 295 -15.76 -10.43 -0.08
N LYS A 296 -16.67 -11.13 -0.77
CA LYS A 296 -16.39 -11.86 -2.02
C LYS A 296 -15.63 -11.04 -3.07
N ASN A 297 -16.07 -9.81 -3.31
CA ASN A 297 -15.49 -8.92 -4.35
C ASN A 297 -14.60 -7.82 -3.74
N ILE A 298 -14.19 -7.96 -2.49
CA ILE A 298 -13.40 -6.96 -1.77
C ILE A 298 -11.97 -7.49 -1.60
N THR A 299 -10.99 -6.80 -2.14
CA THR A 299 -9.58 -7.13 -1.90
C THR A 299 -9.22 -6.79 -0.46
N VAL A 300 -8.69 -7.77 0.27
CA VAL A 300 -8.14 -7.62 1.63
C VAL A 300 -6.63 -7.70 1.51
N GLU A 301 -5.98 -6.54 1.50
CA GLU A 301 -4.54 -6.43 1.20
C GLU A 301 -3.66 -7.21 2.19
N GLY A 302 -4.02 -7.17 3.48
CA GLY A 302 -3.29 -7.91 4.51
C GLY A 302 -3.40 -9.44 4.35
N ALA A 303 -4.57 -9.94 3.96
CA ALA A 303 -4.75 -11.37 3.72
C ALA A 303 -4.04 -11.81 2.43
N GLN A 304 -4.10 -10.99 1.38
CA GLN A 304 -3.35 -11.27 0.16
C GLN A 304 -1.84 -11.31 0.43
N LEU A 305 -1.31 -10.32 1.14
CA LEU A 305 0.09 -10.31 1.54
C LEU A 305 0.45 -11.52 2.39
N ALA A 306 -0.40 -11.89 3.37
CA ALA A 306 -0.18 -13.08 4.20
C ALA A 306 -0.08 -14.37 3.36
N LEU A 307 -0.92 -14.52 2.32
CA LEU A 307 -0.85 -15.67 1.41
C LEU A 307 0.40 -15.64 0.53
N GLU A 308 0.85 -14.45 0.09
CA GLU A 308 2.02 -14.29 -0.79
C GLU A 308 3.35 -14.56 -0.05
N ILE A 309 3.51 -14.04 1.16
CA ILE A 309 4.79 -14.09 1.88
C ILE A 309 4.74 -14.89 3.19
N GLY A 310 3.57 -15.25 3.67
CA GLY A 310 3.38 -15.93 4.96
C GLY A 310 4.19 -17.22 5.11
N PRO A 311 4.18 -18.15 4.13
CA PRO A 311 5.00 -19.36 4.22
C PRO A 311 6.49 -19.06 4.43
N LYS A 312 7.03 -18.03 3.79
CA LYS A 312 8.41 -17.62 3.96
C LYS A 312 8.66 -17.03 5.34
N ILE A 313 7.77 -16.15 5.81
CA ILE A 313 7.89 -15.57 7.16
C ILE A 313 7.84 -16.67 8.25
N LEU A 314 6.92 -17.62 8.13
CA LEU A 314 6.81 -18.75 9.08
C LEU A 314 8.08 -19.63 9.09
N GLN A 315 8.83 -19.67 7.99
CA GLN A 315 10.10 -20.37 7.90
C GLN A 315 11.27 -19.56 8.49
N ASP A 316 11.32 -18.24 8.23
CA ASP A 316 12.47 -17.40 8.57
C ASP A 316 12.45 -16.90 10.01
N LEU A 317 11.26 -16.62 10.55
CA LEU A 317 11.11 -15.98 11.83
C LEU A 317 10.77 -16.96 12.96
N ASN A 318 11.02 -16.54 14.19
CA ASN A 318 10.71 -17.33 15.38
C ASN A 318 9.37 -16.87 15.99
N SER A 319 8.43 -17.79 16.15
CA SER A 319 7.10 -17.53 16.73
C SER A 319 7.14 -16.90 18.14
N LYS A 320 8.21 -17.11 18.91
CA LYS A 320 8.37 -16.48 20.23
C LYS A 320 8.56 -14.96 20.16
N HIS A 321 9.17 -14.47 19.08
CA HIS A 321 9.39 -13.05 18.84
C HIS A 321 8.22 -12.39 18.07
N PHE A 322 7.48 -13.19 17.29
CA PHE A 322 6.41 -12.72 16.43
C PHE A 322 5.06 -13.44 16.69
N PRO A 323 4.61 -13.56 17.97
CA PRO A 323 3.41 -14.34 18.29
C PRO A 323 2.15 -13.83 17.59
N LEU A 324 1.98 -12.51 17.43
CA LEU A 324 0.83 -11.92 16.76
C LEU A 324 0.87 -12.14 15.25
N MET A 325 2.03 -11.98 14.62
CA MET A 325 2.24 -12.25 13.19
C MET A 325 1.89 -13.73 12.91
N PHE A 326 2.45 -14.66 13.68
CA PHE A 326 2.20 -16.09 13.51
C PHE A 326 0.73 -16.46 13.72
N SER A 327 0.05 -15.87 14.72
CA SER A 327 -1.39 -16.04 14.92
C SER A 327 -2.18 -15.70 13.67
N MET A 328 -1.90 -14.56 13.04
CA MET A 328 -2.60 -14.12 11.85
C MET A 328 -2.21 -14.92 10.60
N LEU A 329 -0.92 -15.23 10.42
CA LEU A 329 -0.46 -16.02 9.27
C LEU A 329 -1.05 -17.44 9.29
N ASN A 330 -1.05 -18.13 10.43
CA ASN A 330 -1.68 -19.45 10.55
C ASN A 330 -3.20 -19.37 10.28
N THR A 331 -3.86 -18.31 10.74
CA THR A 331 -5.29 -18.10 10.47
C THR A 331 -5.57 -17.97 8.97
N ILE A 332 -4.76 -17.20 8.24
CA ILE A 332 -4.98 -16.94 6.81
C ILE A 332 -4.46 -18.09 5.94
N CYS A 333 -3.20 -18.51 6.14
CA CYS A 333 -2.55 -19.51 5.27
C CYS A 333 -3.13 -20.91 5.46
N ASP A 334 -3.34 -21.32 6.71
CA ASP A 334 -3.88 -22.65 7.04
C ASP A 334 -5.41 -22.67 7.13
N ASN A 335 -6.06 -21.51 6.98
CA ASN A 335 -7.51 -21.34 7.14
C ASN A 335 -8.03 -21.90 8.47
N LYS A 336 -7.33 -21.56 9.57
CA LYS A 336 -7.69 -21.93 10.94
C LYS A 336 -8.49 -20.83 11.65
N LYS A 337 -9.12 -21.13 12.75
CA LYS A 337 -9.69 -20.11 13.64
C LYS A 337 -8.58 -19.24 14.20
N LEU A 338 -8.89 -17.95 14.40
CA LEU A 338 -7.95 -17.00 14.99
C LEU A 338 -7.75 -17.33 16.48
N GLU A 339 -6.52 -17.64 16.84
CA GLU A 339 -6.05 -17.80 18.21
C GLU A 339 -4.90 -16.82 18.45
N ILE A 340 -5.16 -15.80 19.25
CA ILE A 340 -4.14 -14.77 19.54
C ILE A 340 -3.30 -15.23 20.73
N GLN A 341 -2.00 -15.33 20.51
CA GLN A 341 -1.02 -15.53 21.56
C GLN A 341 -0.63 -14.15 22.13
N TRP A 342 -1.01 -13.95 23.41
CA TRP A 342 -0.79 -12.67 24.11
C TRP A 342 0.63 -12.52 24.68
#